data_63d019223de118428cfc8076fca35ea8
#
_entry.id   63d019223de118428cfc8076fca35ea8
#
_cell.length_a   1.000
_cell.length_b   1.000
_cell.length_c   1.000
_cell.angle_alpha   90.00
_cell.angle_beta   90.00
_cell.angle_gamma   90.00
#
_symmetry.space_group_name_H-M   'P 1'
#
loop_
_entity.id
_entity.type
_entity.pdbx_description
1 polymer ?
#
loop_
_entity_poly.entity_id
_entity_poly.type
_entity_poly.pdbx_seq_one_letter_code
_entity_poly.pdbx_strand_id
1 'polypeptide(L)' 'MCLAIPMQIIDIHDGHARCHAKGVERDVSLFMMQHTPLQVGDFVMVHVGYAIQKVDTGEAQSAWDLYDQLEGADNA' A
#
# COMPACT_ATOMS: atom_id res chain seq x y z
N MET A 1 8.56 -14.89 -1.30
CA MET A 1 7.12 -14.83 -1.49
C MET A 1 6.67 -13.39 -1.65
N CYS A 2 5.87 -13.13 -2.65
CA CYS A 2 5.39 -11.78 -2.91
C CYS A 2 4.07 -11.56 -2.21
N LEU A 3 4.08 -10.63 -1.28
CA LEU A 3 2.86 -10.26 -0.56
C LEU A 3 2.50 -8.83 -0.93
N ALA A 4 1.23 -8.60 -1.22
CA ALA A 4 0.74 -7.24 -1.40
C ALA A 4 0.65 -6.57 -0.04
N ILE A 5 1.07 -5.33 0.04
CA ILE A 5 1.12 -4.57 1.28
C ILE A 5 0.27 -3.32 1.12
N PRO A 6 -0.63 -3.00 2.05
CA PRO A 6 -1.36 -1.75 1.96
C PRO A 6 -0.44 -0.58 2.31
N MET A 7 -0.46 0.44 1.46
CA MET A 7 0.32 1.65 1.68
C MET A 7 -0.57 2.87 1.49
N GLN A 8 -0.27 3.93 2.19
CA GLN A 8 -1.04 5.17 2.09
C GLN A 8 -0.39 6.11 1.08
N ILE A 9 -1.20 6.67 0.20
CA ILE A 9 -0.74 7.63 -0.80
C ILE A 9 -0.48 8.97 -0.12
N ILE A 10 0.71 9.52 -0.31
CA ILE A 10 1.07 10.83 0.22
C ILE A 10 1.28 11.86 -0.87
N ASP A 11 1.43 11.43 -2.12
CA ASP A 11 1.55 12.34 -3.26
C ASP A 11 1.20 11.57 -4.53
N ILE A 12 0.63 12.25 -5.51
CA ILE A 12 0.29 11.67 -6.81
C ILE A 12 0.80 12.59 -7.90
N HIS A 13 1.51 12.03 -8.88
CA HIS A 13 1.99 12.78 -10.02
C HIS A 13 2.28 11.85 -11.19
N ASP A 14 1.90 12.28 -12.39
CA ASP A 14 2.25 11.63 -13.66
C ASP A 14 2.05 10.11 -13.67
N GLY A 15 0.91 9.65 -13.16
CA GLY A 15 0.60 8.22 -13.18
C GLY A 15 1.33 7.41 -12.11
N HIS A 16 1.97 8.08 -11.17
CA HIS A 16 2.67 7.47 -10.05
C HIS A 16 2.18 8.05 -8.74
N ALA A 17 2.34 7.30 -7.68
CA ALA A 17 2.04 7.77 -6.34
C ALA A 17 3.23 7.53 -5.44
N ARG A 18 3.50 8.48 -4.57
CA ARG A 18 4.42 8.25 -3.47
C ARG A 18 3.60 7.69 -2.32
N CYS A 19 3.96 6.53 -1.86
CA CYS A 19 3.20 5.83 -0.82
C CYS A 19 4.11 5.53 0.36
N HIS A 20 3.53 5.44 1.54
CA HIS A 20 4.30 5.10 2.73
C HIS A 20 3.56 4.08 3.59
N ALA A 21 4.33 3.32 4.34
CA ALA A 21 3.82 2.41 5.35
C ALA A 21 4.97 2.02 6.26
N LYS A 22 4.73 2.05 7.55
CA LYS A 22 5.72 1.58 8.54
C LYS A 22 7.07 2.26 8.40
N GLY A 23 7.07 3.55 8.07
CA GLY A 23 8.30 4.32 7.93
C GLY A 23 9.04 4.13 6.62
N VAL A 24 8.47 3.37 5.70
CA VAL A 24 9.06 3.12 4.39
C VAL A 24 8.25 3.85 3.33
N GLU A 25 8.95 4.55 2.42
CA GLU A 25 8.30 5.22 1.29
C GLU A 25 8.73 4.57 -0.01
N ARG A 26 7.79 4.50 -0.94
CA ARG A 26 8.02 3.91 -2.26
C ARG A 26 7.30 4.71 -3.32
N ASP A 27 7.91 4.78 -4.50
CA ASP A 27 7.21 5.24 -5.70
C ASP A 27 6.45 4.04 -6.27
N VAL A 28 5.17 4.24 -6.50
CA VAL A 28 4.28 3.17 -6.92
C VAL A 28 3.63 3.56 -8.24
N SER A 29 3.61 2.65 -9.19
CA SER A 29 2.95 2.89 -10.46
C SER A 29 1.44 2.73 -10.30
N LEU A 30 0.69 3.66 -10.86
CA LEU A 30 -0.77 3.59 -10.86
C LEU A 30 -1.30 3.04 -12.19
N PHE A 31 -0.42 2.45 -13.00
CA PHE A 31 -0.80 1.95 -14.31
C PHE A 31 -1.96 0.97 -14.26
N MET A 32 -1.97 0.10 -13.26
CA MET A 32 -3.01 -0.93 -13.11
C MET A 32 -4.33 -0.36 -12.57
N MET A 33 -4.33 0.92 -12.18
CA MET A 33 -5.51 1.55 -11.56
C MET A 33 -5.93 2.81 -12.30
N GLN A 34 -5.72 2.86 -13.61
CA GLN A 34 -6.02 4.05 -14.41
C GLN A 34 -7.49 4.46 -14.36
N HIS A 35 -8.37 3.52 -14.12
CA HIS A 35 -9.81 3.77 -14.13
C HIS A 35 -10.38 3.92 -12.72
N THR A 36 -9.53 3.91 -11.70
CA THR A 36 -9.97 4.03 -10.31
C THR A 36 -9.55 5.41 -9.80
N PRO A 37 -10.48 6.27 -9.37
CA PRO A 37 -10.11 7.57 -8.82
C PRO A 37 -9.36 7.38 -7.50
N LEU A 38 -8.18 7.98 -7.42
CA LEU A 38 -7.35 7.92 -6.23
C LEU A 38 -6.97 9.33 -5.81
N GLN A 39 -6.79 9.52 -4.51
CA GLN A 39 -6.36 10.81 -4.00
C GLN A 39 -5.42 10.61 -2.82
N VAL A 40 -4.71 11.67 -2.48
CA VAL A 40 -3.81 11.64 -1.33
C VAL A 40 -4.61 11.28 -0.08
N GLY A 41 -4.06 10.37 0.71
CA GLY A 41 -4.74 9.84 1.89
C GLY A 41 -5.38 8.49 1.68
N ASP A 42 -5.58 8.09 0.43
CA ASP A 42 -6.14 6.78 0.13
C ASP A 42 -5.13 5.67 0.41
N PHE A 43 -5.63 4.48 0.72
CA PHE A 43 -4.81 3.29 0.89
C PHE A 43 -4.95 2.41 -0.33
N VAL A 44 -3.83 1.87 -0.80
CA VAL A 44 -3.81 0.95 -1.92
C VAL A 44 -2.94 -0.26 -1.57
N MET A 45 -3.29 -1.41 -2.14
CA MET A 45 -2.43 -2.59 -2.05
C MET A 45 -1.33 -2.45 -3.07
N VAL A 46 -0.08 -2.63 -2.63
CA VAL A 46 1.09 -2.49 -3.49
C VAL A 46 1.75 -3.84 -3.64
N HIS A 47 1.99 -4.24 -4.90
CA HIS A 47 2.61 -5.51 -5.23
C HIS A 47 3.64 -5.26 -6.33
N VAL A 48 4.90 -5.55 -6.03
CA VAL A 48 6.01 -5.41 -6.97
C VAL A 48 6.05 -4.00 -7.59
N GLY A 49 5.81 -2.97 -6.77
CA GLY A 49 5.88 -1.59 -7.22
C GLY A 49 4.64 -1.08 -7.94
N TYR A 50 3.57 -1.87 -8.00
CA TYR A 50 2.31 -1.46 -8.62
C TYR A 50 1.19 -1.41 -7.60
N ALA A 51 0.40 -0.34 -7.66
CA ALA A 51 -0.86 -0.31 -6.92
C ALA A 51 -1.87 -1.17 -7.68
N ILE A 52 -2.46 -2.13 -7.01
CA ILE A 52 -3.34 -3.08 -7.68
C ILE A 52 -4.79 -3.00 -7.21
N GLN A 53 -5.04 -2.38 -6.07
CA GLN A 53 -6.37 -2.35 -5.50
C GLN A 53 -6.47 -1.24 -4.47
N LYS A 54 -7.59 -0.52 -4.47
CA LYS A 54 -7.87 0.44 -3.41
C LYS A 54 -8.48 -0.30 -2.22
N VAL A 55 -8.00 -0.01 -1.03
CA VAL A 55 -8.53 -0.62 0.19
C VAL A 55 -9.00 0.47 1.14
N ASP A 56 -9.97 0.16 1.98
CA ASP A 56 -10.40 1.14 2.96
C ASP A 56 -9.46 1.14 4.17
N THR A 57 -9.62 2.15 5.01
CA THR A 57 -8.75 2.33 6.17
C THR A 57 -8.82 1.13 7.12
N GLY A 58 -10.02 0.58 7.32
CA GLY A 58 -10.18 -0.57 8.20
C GLY A 58 -9.46 -1.80 7.68
N GLU A 59 -9.57 -2.05 6.37
CA GLU A 59 -8.87 -3.18 5.74
C GLU A 59 -7.36 -3.02 5.85
N ALA A 60 -6.85 -1.81 5.61
CA ALA A 60 -5.43 -1.55 5.70
C ALA A 60 -4.94 -1.77 7.13
N GLN A 61 -5.68 -1.30 8.11
CA GLN A 61 -5.30 -1.47 9.51
C GLN A 61 -5.28 -2.95 9.91
N SER A 62 -6.28 -3.70 9.49
CA SER A 62 -6.34 -5.13 9.78
C SER A 62 -5.17 -5.89 9.15
N ALA A 63 -4.82 -5.54 7.92
CA ALA A 63 -3.69 -6.17 7.25
C ALA A 63 -2.38 -5.85 7.98
N TRP A 64 -2.21 -4.62 8.44
CA TRP A 64 -1.01 -4.23 9.15
C TRP A 64 -0.90 -4.91 10.51
N ASP A 65 -2.03 -5.06 11.21
CA ASP A 65 -2.04 -5.76 12.48
C ASP A 65 -1.60 -7.21 12.30
N LEU A 66 -2.08 -7.86 11.25
CA LEU A 66 -1.70 -9.24 10.97
C LEU A 66 -0.21 -9.33 10.60
N TYR A 67 0.25 -8.40 9.79
CA TYR A 67 1.65 -8.34 9.38
C TYR A 67 2.56 -8.21 10.61
N ASP A 68 2.21 -7.31 11.52
CA ASP A 68 2.97 -7.12 12.74
C ASP A 68 3.03 -8.39 13.59
N GLN A 69 1.94 -9.14 13.65
CA GLN A 69 1.92 -10.41 14.36
C GLN A 69 2.85 -11.43 13.74
N LEU A 70 2.88 -11.48 12.41
CA LEU A 70 3.75 -12.42 11.72
C LEU A 70 5.22 -12.06 11.93
N GLU A 71 5.55 -10.79 11.88
CA GLU A 71 6.91 -10.35 12.14
C GLU A 71 7.33 -10.65 13.58
N GLY A 72 6.43 -10.42 14.52
CA GLY A 72 6.68 -10.71 15.91
C GLY A 72 6.95 -12.18 16.13
N ALA A 73 6.20 -13.06 15.46
CA ALA A 73 6.41 -14.49 15.55
C ALA A 73 7.78 -14.89 14.99
N ASP A 74 8.20 -14.28 13.90
CA ASP A 74 9.49 -14.57 13.30
C ASP A 74 10.65 -14.15 14.19
N ASN A 75 10.45 -13.11 14.97
CA ASN A 75 11.49 -12.58 15.84
C ASN A 75 11.52 -13.24 17.21
N ALA A 76 10.56 -14.04 17.49
CA ALA A 76 10.50 -14.76 18.76
C ALA A 76 11.33 -16.05 18.69
#